data_143f98561b655c0010e2742db3a1ed91
#
_entry.id   143f98561b655c0010e2742db3a1ed91
#
_cell.length_a   1.000
_cell.length_b   1.000
_cell.length_c   1.000
_cell.angle_alpha   90.00
_cell.angle_beta   90.00
_cell.angle_gamma   90.00
#
_symmetry.space_group_name_H-M   'P 1'
#
loop_
_entity.id
_entity.type
_entity.pdbx_description
1 polymer ?
#
loop_
_entity_poly.entity_id
_entity_poly.type
_entity_poly.pdbx_seq_one_letter_code
_entity_poly.pdbx_strand_id
1 'polypeptide(L)'
;DTVNEKLQKTLDDKISQSFEAVNKRLAEVYEGLGEMKKVASGVTDLKNVLSNVKTRGIMGEIQLASILSEILAPEQFAEQVVLVPGKNEKVDFAVKLPGASADKTVYLPIDSKFPGDTYANLMSAYENGDVDDIKQKRILLVNEIKKCAKSIHDKYIIPPYTTDFAIMFLPFEGLYAEVVNMGLVEDLQKNYKVNIAGPSTMAAMLNSLQMG
;
A
#
# COMPACT_ATOMS: atom_id res chain seq x y z
N ASP A 1 -11.32 35.04 -47.84
CA ASP A 1 -10.03 34.29 -47.77
C ASP A 1 -9.31 34.46 -46.42
N THR A 2 -9.28 35.67 -45.84
CA THR A 2 -8.54 35.99 -44.62
C THR A 2 -9.07 35.28 -43.36
N VAL A 3 -10.34 34.89 -43.27
CA VAL A 3 -10.92 34.21 -42.11
C VAL A 3 -10.56 32.73 -42.07
N ASN A 4 -10.51 32.07 -43.21
CA ASN A 4 -10.10 30.67 -43.34
C ASN A 4 -8.63 30.48 -43.02
N GLU A 5 -7.77 31.40 -43.46
CA GLU A 5 -6.33 31.36 -43.18
C GLU A 5 -6.04 31.56 -41.67
N LYS A 6 -6.79 32.48 -40.99
CA LYS A 6 -6.66 32.66 -39.55
C LYS A 6 -7.14 31.46 -38.76
N LEU A 7 -8.23 30.82 -39.17
CA LEU A 7 -8.74 29.59 -38.53
C LEU A 7 -7.76 28.43 -38.71
N GLN A 8 -7.19 28.27 -39.88
CA GLN A 8 -6.21 27.23 -40.17
C GLN A 8 -4.93 27.40 -39.36
N LYS A 9 -4.44 28.66 -39.28
CA LYS A 9 -3.26 28.96 -38.46
C LYS A 9 -3.50 28.73 -36.97
N THR A 10 -4.67 29.13 -36.46
CA THR A 10 -5.04 28.89 -35.05
C THR A 10 -5.19 27.39 -34.74
N LEU A 11 -5.68 26.60 -35.72
CA LEU A 11 -5.80 25.15 -35.59
C LEU A 11 -4.43 24.48 -35.57
N ASP A 12 -3.53 24.89 -36.48
CA ASP A 12 -2.17 24.38 -36.57
C ASP A 12 -1.36 24.70 -35.29
N ASP A 13 -1.51 25.94 -34.76
CA ASP A 13 -0.86 26.35 -33.51
C ASP A 13 -1.38 25.53 -32.31
N LYS A 14 -2.70 25.27 -32.23
CA LYS A 14 -3.28 24.43 -31.18
C LYS A 14 -2.87 22.96 -31.29
N ILE A 15 -2.80 22.43 -32.49
CA ILE A 15 -2.33 21.07 -32.75
C ILE A 15 -0.87 20.95 -32.35
N SER A 16 -0.02 21.89 -32.75
CA SER A 16 1.42 21.90 -32.37
C SER A 16 1.61 21.98 -30.85
N GLN A 17 0.87 22.84 -30.16
CA GLN A 17 0.90 22.93 -28.70
C GLN A 17 0.44 21.65 -28.02
N SER A 18 -0.59 20.98 -28.58
CA SER A 18 -1.07 19.70 -28.06
C SER A 18 -0.03 18.59 -28.26
N PHE A 19 0.65 18.56 -29.40
CA PHE A 19 1.74 17.61 -29.68
C PHE A 19 2.96 17.85 -28.76
N GLU A 20 3.33 19.09 -28.51
CA GLU A 20 4.40 19.41 -27.54
C GLU A 20 4.05 18.97 -26.11
N ALA A 21 2.81 19.20 -25.68
CA ALA A 21 2.33 18.76 -24.37
C ALA A 21 2.32 17.22 -24.25
N VAL A 22 1.91 16.49 -25.30
CA VAL A 22 1.94 15.03 -25.33
C VAL A 22 3.38 14.51 -25.34
N ASN A 23 4.29 15.09 -26.12
CA ASN A 23 5.69 14.72 -26.15
C ASN A 23 6.38 14.95 -24.81
N LYS A 24 6.06 16.05 -24.11
CA LYS A 24 6.58 16.34 -22.78
C LYS A 24 6.12 15.30 -21.77
N ARG A 25 4.83 14.93 -21.78
CA ARG A 25 4.30 13.87 -20.91
C ARG A 25 4.87 12.50 -21.22
N LEU A 26 5.09 12.19 -22.49
CA LEU A 26 5.77 10.95 -22.89
C LEU A 26 7.22 10.91 -22.40
N ALA A 27 7.95 12.03 -22.47
CA ALA A 27 9.31 12.12 -21.94
C ALA A 27 9.33 11.90 -20.41
N GLU A 28 8.40 12.51 -19.68
CA GLU A 28 8.23 12.30 -18.23
C GLU A 28 7.92 10.84 -17.89
N VAL A 29 7.08 10.17 -18.69
CA VAL A 29 6.78 8.73 -18.54
C VAL A 29 8.01 7.88 -18.85
N TYR A 30 8.79 8.20 -19.89
CA TYR A 30 10.04 7.49 -20.21
C TYR A 30 11.11 7.68 -19.14
N GLU A 31 11.20 8.86 -18.56
CA GLU A 31 12.11 9.16 -17.44
C GLU A 31 11.69 8.38 -16.17
N GLY A 32 10.39 8.36 -15.85
CA GLY A 32 9.83 7.54 -14.79
C GLY A 32 10.04 6.03 -15.00
N LEU A 33 9.93 5.53 -16.24
CA LEU A 33 10.25 4.14 -16.60
C LEU A 33 11.75 3.85 -16.48
N GLY A 34 12.61 4.84 -16.76
CA GLY A 34 14.06 4.75 -16.56
C GLY A 34 14.45 4.65 -15.09
N GLU A 35 13.75 5.36 -14.21
CA GLU A 35 13.89 5.24 -12.76
C GLU A 35 13.34 3.89 -12.25
N MET A 36 12.21 3.40 -12.77
CA MET A 36 11.73 2.05 -12.50
C MET A 36 12.73 0.96 -12.94
N LYS A 37 13.48 1.17 -14.01
CA LYS A 37 14.54 0.25 -14.45
C LYS A 37 15.75 0.26 -13.50
N LYS A 38 16.07 1.42 -12.91
CA LYS A 38 17.07 1.52 -11.82
C LYS A 38 16.58 0.88 -10.53
N VAL A 39 15.27 1.00 -10.23
CA VAL A 39 14.61 0.29 -9.12
C VAL A 39 14.63 -1.22 -9.38
N ALA A 40 14.42 -1.69 -10.60
CA ALA A 40 14.50 -3.11 -10.95
C ALA A 40 15.92 -3.69 -10.83
N SER A 41 16.98 -2.90 -11.06
CA SER A 41 18.36 -3.34 -10.79
C SER A 41 18.69 -3.32 -9.28
N GLY A 42 18.07 -2.44 -8.50
CA GLY A 42 18.11 -2.44 -7.03
C GLY A 42 17.31 -3.59 -6.41
N VAL A 43 16.34 -4.16 -7.11
CA VAL A 43 15.55 -5.33 -6.68
C VAL A 43 16.42 -6.59 -6.54
N THR A 44 17.50 -6.74 -7.30
CA THR A 44 18.40 -7.88 -7.17
C THR A 44 19.22 -7.81 -5.87
N ASP A 45 19.65 -6.62 -5.47
CA ASP A 45 20.31 -6.40 -4.18
C ASP A 45 19.31 -6.46 -3.01
N LEU A 46 18.10 -5.96 -3.22
CA LEU A 46 16.98 -6.09 -2.29
C LEU A 46 16.58 -7.56 -2.11
N LYS A 47 16.62 -8.39 -3.16
CA LYS A 47 16.35 -9.83 -3.08
C LYS A 47 17.30 -10.55 -2.12
N ASN A 48 18.55 -10.15 -2.06
CA ASN A 48 19.55 -10.70 -1.15
C ASN A 48 19.37 -10.20 0.30
N VAL A 49 18.99 -8.95 0.49
CA VAL A 49 18.68 -8.37 1.81
C VAL A 49 17.34 -8.92 2.34
N LEU A 50 16.37 -9.14 1.47
CA LEU A 50 15.04 -9.65 1.79
C LEU A 50 14.96 -11.19 1.86
N SER A 51 16.07 -11.90 1.71
CA SER A 51 16.08 -13.36 1.84
C SER A 51 15.79 -13.86 3.26
N ASN A 52 15.88 -12.99 4.27
CA ASN A 52 15.59 -13.33 5.67
C ASN A 52 14.21 -12.79 6.08
N VAL A 53 13.27 -13.69 6.39
CA VAL A 53 11.89 -13.39 6.80
C VAL A 53 11.82 -12.39 7.96
N LYS A 54 12.74 -12.51 8.93
CA LYS A 54 12.79 -11.60 10.07
C LYS A 54 13.17 -10.17 9.68
N THR A 55 14.13 -10.02 8.77
CA THR A 55 14.58 -8.71 8.27
C THR A 55 13.46 -8.00 7.51
N ARG A 56 12.66 -8.74 6.75
CA ARG A 56 11.50 -8.21 6.01
C ARG A 56 10.43 -7.63 6.94
N GLY A 57 10.09 -8.36 8.01
CA GLY A 57 9.13 -7.90 9.02
C GLY A 57 9.59 -6.58 9.64
N ILE A 58 10.82 -6.55 10.13
CA ILE A 58 11.42 -5.37 10.77
C ILE A 58 11.44 -4.16 9.81
N MET A 59 11.78 -4.35 8.53
CA MET A 59 11.78 -3.25 7.55
C MET A 59 10.39 -2.65 7.32
N GLY A 60 9.37 -3.50 7.24
CA GLY A 60 7.98 -3.04 7.10
C GLY A 60 7.51 -2.24 8.31
N GLU A 61 7.85 -2.70 9.52
CA GLU A 61 7.55 -1.99 10.76
C GLU A 61 8.28 -0.64 10.84
N ILE A 62 9.58 -0.57 10.51
CA ILE A 62 10.36 0.67 10.48
C ILE A 62 9.76 1.68 9.49
N GLN A 63 9.39 1.23 8.30
CA GLN A 63 8.77 2.10 7.30
C GLN A 63 7.42 2.63 7.78
N LEU A 64 6.59 1.79 8.36
CA LEU A 64 5.30 2.19 8.91
C LEU A 64 5.47 3.18 10.06
N ALA A 65 6.42 2.94 10.98
CA ALA A 65 6.77 3.86 12.05
C ALA A 65 7.17 5.23 11.52
N SER A 66 7.98 5.27 10.45
CA SER A 66 8.40 6.53 9.80
C SER A 66 7.21 7.29 9.25
N ILE A 67 6.30 6.63 8.53
CA ILE A 67 5.09 7.25 7.96
C ILE A 67 4.18 7.81 9.07
N LEU A 68 3.96 7.02 10.14
CA LEU A 68 3.14 7.45 11.27
C LEU A 68 3.76 8.68 11.97
N SER A 69 5.06 8.65 12.24
CA SER A 69 5.77 9.75 12.93
C SER A 69 5.87 11.03 12.10
N GLU A 70 5.82 10.93 10.78
CA GLU A 70 5.84 12.09 9.87
C GLU A 70 4.49 12.82 9.85
N ILE A 71 3.39 12.08 10.03
CA ILE A 71 2.02 12.60 9.85
C ILE A 71 1.32 12.84 11.18
N LEU A 72 1.50 11.96 12.16
CA LEU A 72 0.81 11.99 13.46
C LEU A 72 1.73 12.49 14.58
N ALA A 73 1.15 13.18 15.55
CA ALA A 73 1.85 13.47 16.80
C ALA A 73 2.11 12.19 17.62
N PRO A 74 3.16 12.13 18.45
CA PRO A 74 3.50 10.94 19.22
C PRO A 74 2.37 10.42 20.12
N GLU A 75 1.49 11.30 20.57
CA GLU A 75 0.35 10.98 21.41
C GLU A 75 -0.80 10.30 20.66
N GLN A 76 -0.84 10.46 19.32
CA GLN A 76 -1.93 10.00 18.45
C GLN A 76 -1.82 8.54 18.04
N PHE A 77 -0.66 7.92 18.24
CA PHE A 77 -0.46 6.50 17.93
C PHE A 77 0.39 5.80 19.00
N ALA A 78 0.44 4.48 18.95
CA ALA A 78 1.28 3.67 19.81
C ALA A 78 1.84 2.48 19.03
N GLU A 79 3.04 2.06 19.41
CA GLU A 79 3.75 0.90 18.86
C GLU A 79 3.64 -0.28 19.80
N GLN A 80 3.59 -1.50 19.26
CA GLN A 80 3.58 -2.76 20.02
C GLN A 80 2.55 -2.75 21.17
N VAL A 81 1.34 -2.30 20.85
CA VAL A 81 0.31 -2.02 21.84
C VAL A 81 -0.58 -3.23 22.12
N VAL A 82 -0.85 -3.46 23.39
CA VAL A 82 -1.88 -4.42 23.84
C VAL A 82 -3.25 -3.73 23.76
N LEU A 83 -4.10 -4.20 22.85
CA LEU A 83 -5.40 -3.57 22.57
C LEU A 83 -6.44 -3.82 23.66
N VAL A 84 -6.35 -4.96 24.33
CA VAL A 84 -7.32 -5.37 25.35
C VAL A 84 -6.60 -5.61 26.68
N PRO A 85 -7.01 -4.96 27.78
CA PRO A 85 -6.41 -5.19 29.07
C PRO A 85 -6.44 -6.68 29.47
N GLY A 86 -5.29 -7.19 29.93
CA GLY A 86 -5.14 -8.59 30.36
C GLY A 86 -4.85 -9.61 29.25
N LYS A 87 -4.79 -9.18 27.99
CA LYS A 87 -4.25 -10.01 26.90
C LYS A 87 -2.76 -9.74 26.68
N ASN A 88 -2.07 -10.68 26.05
CA ASN A 88 -0.63 -10.56 25.75
C ASN A 88 -0.36 -10.23 24.28
N GLU A 89 -1.38 -10.32 23.42
CA GLU A 89 -1.25 -10.06 22.00
C GLU A 89 -1.05 -8.58 21.74
N LYS A 90 0.01 -8.26 20.99
CA LYS A 90 0.37 -6.91 20.59
C LYS A 90 0.15 -6.74 19.09
N VAL A 91 -0.45 -5.62 18.72
CA VAL A 91 -0.45 -5.17 17.34
C VAL A 91 0.78 -4.30 17.07
N ASP A 92 1.30 -4.29 15.84
CA ASP A 92 2.50 -3.52 15.51
C ASP A 92 2.30 -2.03 15.82
N PHE A 93 1.19 -1.47 15.36
CA PHE A 93 0.81 -0.07 15.61
C PHE A 93 -0.70 0.07 15.82
N ALA A 94 -1.09 1.11 16.52
CA ALA A 94 -2.48 1.51 16.61
C ALA A 94 -2.60 3.04 16.65
N VAL A 95 -3.50 3.60 15.85
CA VAL A 95 -3.90 5.01 15.96
C VAL A 95 -4.93 5.13 17.08
N LYS A 96 -4.73 6.12 17.94
CA LYS A 96 -5.65 6.43 19.05
C LYS A 96 -6.73 7.37 18.56
N LEU A 97 -7.95 6.91 18.55
CA LEU A 97 -9.12 7.67 18.19
C LEU A 97 -9.92 8.04 19.43
N PRO A 98 -10.63 9.17 19.45
CA PRO A 98 -11.54 9.50 20.53
C PRO A 98 -12.67 8.47 20.62
N GLY A 99 -12.92 7.98 21.81
CA GLY A 99 -14.03 7.07 22.09
C GLY A 99 -15.34 7.80 22.34
N ALA A 100 -16.39 7.04 22.67
CA ALA A 100 -17.73 7.56 22.97
C ALA A 100 -17.76 8.49 24.22
N SER A 101 -16.73 8.48 25.05
CA SER A 101 -16.52 9.41 26.16
C SER A 101 -15.07 9.88 26.18
N ALA A 102 -14.82 11.08 26.72
CA ALA A 102 -13.51 11.71 26.74
C ALA A 102 -12.38 10.85 27.38
N ASP A 103 -12.75 9.93 28.25
CA ASP A 103 -11.81 9.05 28.97
C ASP A 103 -11.57 7.69 28.28
N LYS A 104 -12.20 7.46 27.12
CA LYS A 104 -12.07 6.17 26.41
C LYS A 104 -11.36 6.38 25.08
N THR A 105 -10.28 5.66 24.91
CA THR A 105 -9.57 5.58 23.63
C THR A 105 -10.05 4.36 22.86
N VAL A 106 -10.36 4.54 21.58
CA VAL A 106 -10.59 3.46 20.62
C VAL A 106 -9.37 3.34 19.74
N TYR A 107 -8.84 2.14 19.60
CA TYR A 107 -7.66 1.89 18.79
C TYR A 107 -8.06 1.51 17.37
N LEU A 108 -7.43 2.12 16.37
CA LEU A 108 -7.41 1.62 14.99
C LEU A 108 -6.17 0.76 14.80
N PRO A 109 -6.29 -0.57 14.73
CA PRO A 109 -5.13 -1.45 14.60
C PRO A 109 -4.52 -1.36 13.21
N ILE A 110 -3.19 -1.33 13.14
CA ILE A 110 -2.42 -1.37 11.90
C ILE A 110 -1.34 -2.43 12.06
N ASP A 111 -1.35 -3.41 11.17
CA ASP A 111 -0.42 -4.52 11.19
C ASP A 111 0.33 -4.60 9.87
N SER A 112 1.67 -4.65 9.93
CA SER A 112 2.52 -4.72 8.76
C SER A 112 2.67 -6.17 8.30
N LYS A 113 2.37 -6.44 7.03
CA LYS A 113 2.48 -7.77 6.43
C LYS A 113 3.25 -7.72 5.12
N PHE A 114 4.25 -8.57 5.03
CA PHE A 114 4.99 -8.74 3.79
C PHE A 114 5.14 -10.22 3.42
N PRO A 115 4.27 -10.76 2.56
CA PRO A 115 4.39 -12.11 2.00
C PRO A 115 5.48 -12.16 0.93
N GLY A 116 6.73 -11.93 1.35
CA GLY A 116 7.84 -11.64 0.44
C GLY A 116 8.20 -12.80 -0.48
N ASP A 117 8.11 -14.04 -0.01
CA ASP A 117 8.46 -15.22 -0.83
C ASP A 117 7.43 -15.44 -1.93
N THR A 118 6.14 -15.37 -1.62
CA THR A 118 5.06 -15.51 -2.62
C THR A 118 5.07 -14.36 -3.61
N TYR A 119 5.35 -13.14 -3.17
CA TYR A 119 5.47 -11.98 -4.05
C TYR A 119 6.71 -12.07 -4.95
N ALA A 120 7.88 -12.44 -4.42
CA ALA A 120 9.11 -12.60 -5.20
C ALA A 120 8.97 -13.71 -6.26
N ASN A 121 8.32 -14.82 -5.91
CA ASN A 121 8.04 -15.90 -6.85
C ASN A 121 7.10 -15.46 -7.98
N LEU A 122 6.10 -14.64 -7.68
CA LEU A 122 5.23 -14.06 -8.70
C LEU A 122 5.99 -13.11 -9.63
N MET A 123 6.87 -12.24 -9.10
CA MET A 123 7.69 -11.35 -9.91
C MET A 123 8.61 -12.14 -10.84
N SER A 124 9.23 -13.22 -10.35
CA SER A 124 10.05 -14.10 -11.18
C SER A 124 9.24 -14.81 -12.28
N ALA A 125 8.00 -15.20 -11.99
CA ALA A 125 7.11 -15.79 -12.99
C ALA A 125 6.75 -14.78 -14.09
N TYR A 126 6.54 -13.51 -13.75
CA TYR A 126 6.35 -12.43 -14.74
C TYR A 126 7.57 -12.24 -15.63
N GLU A 127 8.78 -12.27 -15.07
CA GLU A 127 10.03 -12.17 -15.83
C GLU A 127 10.19 -13.32 -16.82
N ASN A 128 9.81 -14.53 -16.43
CA ASN A 128 9.90 -15.73 -17.26
C ASN A 128 8.80 -15.82 -18.35
N GLY A 129 7.68 -15.09 -18.16
CA GLY A 129 6.58 -15.01 -19.12
C GLY A 129 5.73 -16.28 -19.25
N ASP A 130 5.85 -17.25 -18.33
CA ASP A 130 5.02 -18.45 -18.30
C ASP A 130 3.65 -18.13 -17.71
N VAL A 131 2.62 -18.16 -18.55
CA VAL A 131 1.24 -17.80 -18.19
C VAL A 131 0.65 -18.73 -17.13
N ASP A 132 0.96 -20.00 -17.17
CA ASP A 132 0.42 -20.97 -16.21
C ASP A 132 1.12 -20.86 -14.85
N ASP A 133 2.42 -20.63 -14.84
CA ASP A 133 3.17 -20.35 -13.61
C ASP A 133 2.71 -19.04 -12.97
N ILE A 134 2.51 -17.98 -13.76
CA ILE A 134 1.95 -16.70 -13.28
C ILE A 134 0.61 -16.92 -12.58
N LYS A 135 -0.31 -17.68 -13.19
CA LYS A 135 -1.62 -17.99 -12.58
C LYS A 135 -1.48 -18.69 -11.24
N GLN A 136 -0.61 -19.70 -11.17
CA GLN A 136 -0.36 -20.45 -9.93
C GLN A 136 0.23 -19.54 -8.84
N LYS A 137 1.22 -18.71 -9.16
CA LYS A 137 1.85 -17.80 -8.20
C LYS A 137 0.88 -16.72 -7.72
N ARG A 138 -0.02 -16.23 -8.60
CA ARG A 138 -1.10 -15.31 -8.19
C ARG A 138 -2.04 -15.97 -7.18
N ILE A 139 -2.46 -17.20 -7.38
CA ILE A 139 -3.31 -17.94 -6.44
C ILE A 139 -2.62 -18.07 -5.07
N LEU A 140 -1.33 -18.38 -5.06
CA LEU A 140 -0.56 -18.49 -3.82
C LEU A 140 -0.50 -17.15 -3.07
N LEU A 141 -0.26 -16.06 -3.78
CA LEU A 141 -0.25 -14.72 -3.17
C LEU A 141 -1.63 -14.34 -2.63
N VAL A 142 -2.70 -14.59 -3.37
CA VAL A 142 -4.09 -14.38 -2.91
C VAL A 142 -4.36 -15.11 -1.61
N ASN A 143 -3.99 -16.37 -1.54
CA ASN A 143 -4.22 -17.19 -0.34
C ASN A 143 -3.43 -16.68 0.86
N GLU A 144 -2.18 -16.25 0.66
CA GLU A 144 -1.35 -15.72 1.74
C GLU A 144 -1.89 -14.36 2.23
N ILE A 145 -2.31 -13.47 1.33
CA ILE A 145 -2.96 -12.20 1.70
C ILE A 145 -4.25 -12.44 2.50
N LYS A 146 -5.09 -13.36 2.07
CA LYS A 146 -6.33 -13.72 2.81
C LYS A 146 -6.02 -14.32 4.19
N LYS A 147 -5.00 -15.14 4.30
CA LYS A 147 -4.53 -15.68 5.58
C LYS A 147 -4.02 -14.59 6.52
N CYS A 148 -3.27 -13.61 6.00
CA CYS A 148 -2.85 -12.45 6.75
C CYS A 148 -4.06 -11.62 7.23
N ALA A 149 -5.02 -11.32 6.37
CA ALA A 149 -6.22 -10.58 6.71
C ALA A 149 -7.06 -11.30 7.77
N LYS A 150 -7.23 -12.62 7.64
CA LYS A 150 -7.91 -13.43 8.66
C LYS A 150 -7.20 -13.36 10.01
N SER A 151 -5.89 -13.45 10.03
CA SER A 151 -5.10 -13.34 11.27
C SER A 151 -5.27 -11.98 11.93
N ILE A 152 -5.27 -10.88 11.15
CA ILE A 152 -5.50 -9.52 11.65
C ILE A 152 -6.92 -9.41 12.22
N HIS A 153 -7.92 -9.90 11.49
CA HIS A 153 -9.30 -9.89 11.95
C HIS A 153 -9.45 -10.59 13.30
N ASP A 154 -8.98 -11.82 13.38
CA ASP A 154 -9.19 -12.68 14.56
C ASP A 154 -8.45 -12.15 15.80
N LYS A 155 -7.30 -11.47 15.62
CA LYS A 155 -6.46 -11.01 16.72
C LYS A 155 -6.74 -9.59 17.17
N TYR A 156 -7.03 -8.69 16.22
CA TYR A 156 -6.94 -7.25 16.48
C TYR A 156 -8.26 -6.49 16.31
N ILE A 157 -9.31 -7.08 15.75
CA ILE A 157 -10.62 -6.42 15.65
C ILE A 157 -11.49 -6.87 16.84
N ILE A 158 -11.50 -6.05 17.89
CA ILE A 158 -12.13 -6.38 19.18
C ILE A 158 -12.91 -5.15 19.69
N PRO A 159 -14.03 -4.78 19.06
CA PRO A 159 -14.88 -3.70 19.59
C PRO A 159 -15.40 -4.03 21.01
N PRO A 160 -15.54 -3.07 21.91
CA PRO A 160 -15.39 -1.61 21.74
C PRO A 160 -13.95 -1.08 21.96
N TYR A 161 -12.97 -1.93 22.21
CA TYR A 161 -11.58 -1.51 22.41
C TYR A 161 -10.94 -1.00 21.12
N THR A 162 -11.35 -1.57 19.99
CA THR A 162 -10.89 -1.18 18.68
C THR A 162 -12.04 -0.69 17.80
N THR A 163 -11.68 -0.10 16.65
CA THR A 163 -12.58 0.03 15.51
C THR A 163 -13.11 -1.34 15.07
N ASP A 164 -14.19 -1.37 14.30
CA ASP A 164 -14.75 -2.57 13.67
C ASP A 164 -14.02 -2.99 12.40
N PHE A 165 -12.89 -2.35 12.10
CA PHE A 165 -11.98 -2.67 11.01
C PHE A 165 -10.53 -2.46 11.45
N ALA A 166 -9.60 -3.02 10.69
CA ALA A 166 -8.16 -2.82 10.85
C ALA A 166 -7.49 -2.50 9.51
N ILE A 167 -6.24 -2.06 9.55
CA ILE A 167 -5.44 -1.79 8.36
C ILE A 167 -4.33 -2.84 8.28
N MET A 168 -4.20 -3.46 7.11
CA MET A 168 -3.05 -4.27 6.73
C MET A 168 -2.11 -3.42 5.87
N PHE A 169 -0.96 -3.07 6.43
CA PHE A 169 0.06 -2.30 5.74
C PHE A 169 0.93 -3.23 4.89
N LEU A 170 1.02 -2.93 3.61
CA LEU A 170 1.88 -3.62 2.65
C LEU A 170 3.07 -2.70 2.32
N PRO A 171 4.30 -3.02 2.75
CA PRO A 171 5.41 -2.06 2.75
C PRO A 171 5.97 -1.71 1.37
N PHE A 172 5.46 -2.32 0.31
CA PHE A 172 5.89 -2.06 -1.07
C PHE A 172 4.71 -1.66 -1.94
N GLU A 173 4.84 -0.54 -2.64
CA GLU A 173 3.80 -0.08 -3.58
C GLU A 173 3.50 -1.11 -4.68
N GLY A 174 4.51 -1.83 -5.16
CA GLY A 174 4.32 -2.89 -6.14
C GLY A 174 3.47 -4.06 -5.62
N LEU A 175 3.68 -4.47 -4.37
CA LEU A 175 2.85 -5.49 -3.73
C LEU A 175 1.41 -4.98 -3.51
N TYR A 176 1.25 -3.76 -3.03
CA TYR A 176 -0.06 -3.13 -2.88
C TYR A 176 -0.81 -3.07 -4.21
N ALA A 177 -0.16 -2.58 -5.27
CA ALA A 177 -0.73 -2.50 -6.61
C ALA A 177 -1.13 -3.89 -7.14
N GLU A 178 -0.31 -4.91 -6.92
CA GLU A 178 -0.63 -6.28 -7.34
C GLU A 178 -1.87 -6.82 -6.62
N VAL A 179 -1.99 -6.61 -5.31
CA VAL A 179 -3.16 -7.03 -4.52
C VAL A 179 -4.43 -6.29 -4.98
N VAL A 180 -4.34 -4.99 -5.29
CA VAL A 180 -5.44 -4.20 -5.87
C VAL A 180 -5.84 -4.75 -7.24
N ASN A 181 -4.86 -5.02 -8.11
CA ASN A 181 -5.09 -5.56 -9.45
C ASN A 181 -5.69 -6.97 -9.44
N MET A 182 -5.49 -7.72 -8.37
CA MET A 182 -6.17 -9.02 -8.15
C MET A 182 -7.63 -8.89 -7.71
N GLY A 183 -8.12 -7.66 -7.48
CA GLY A 183 -9.51 -7.40 -7.06
C GLY A 183 -9.81 -7.80 -5.61
N LEU A 184 -8.80 -7.86 -4.74
CA LEU A 184 -8.97 -8.34 -3.36
C LEU A 184 -9.53 -7.30 -2.39
N VAL A 185 -9.53 -6.02 -2.74
CA VAL A 185 -9.90 -4.93 -1.81
C VAL A 185 -11.27 -5.14 -1.19
N GLU A 186 -12.30 -5.36 -2.02
CA GLU A 186 -13.67 -5.58 -1.55
C GLU A 186 -13.82 -6.87 -0.74
N ASP A 187 -13.17 -7.93 -1.17
CA ASP A 187 -13.21 -9.23 -0.48
C ASP A 187 -12.60 -9.14 0.92
N LEU A 188 -11.47 -8.47 1.06
CA LEU A 188 -10.80 -8.26 2.34
C LEU A 188 -11.62 -7.38 3.28
N GLN A 189 -12.23 -6.32 2.78
CA GLN A 189 -13.11 -5.45 3.56
C GLN A 189 -14.40 -6.17 4.00
N LYS A 190 -15.04 -6.87 3.08
CA LYS A 190 -16.32 -7.53 3.34
C LYS A 190 -16.18 -8.71 4.30
N ASN A 191 -15.22 -9.59 4.05
CA ASN A 191 -15.10 -10.86 4.75
C ASN A 191 -14.22 -10.81 6.00
N TYR A 192 -13.25 -9.88 6.04
CA TYR A 192 -12.29 -9.79 7.15
C TYR A 192 -12.30 -8.42 7.85
N LYS A 193 -13.03 -7.43 7.35
CA LYS A 193 -13.01 -6.06 7.87
C LYS A 193 -11.60 -5.45 7.89
N VAL A 194 -10.78 -5.83 6.91
CA VAL A 194 -9.41 -5.37 6.78
C VAL A 194 -9.28 -4.52 5.52
N ASN A 195 -8.80 -3.28 5.69
CA ASN A 195 -8.40 -2.40 4.61
C ASN A 195 -6.92 -2.57 4.33
N ILE A 196 -6.53 -2.61 3.07
CA ILE A 196 -5.12 -2.63 2.70
C ILE A 196 -4.61 -1.23 2.42
N ALA A 197 -3.34 -0.98 2.74
CA ALA A 197 -2.65 0.26 2.42
C ALA A 197 -1.21 -0.01 2.04
N GLY A 198 -0.75 0.59 0.94
CA GLY A 198 0.66 0.76 0.64
C GLY A 198 1.21 2.04 1.30
N PRO A 199 2.49 2.36 1.15
CA PRO A 199 3.10 3.54 1.76
C PRO A 199 2.39 4.85 1.41
N SER A 200 2.11 5.10 0.14
CA SER A 200 1.41 6.32 -0.32
C SER A 200 -0.05 6.36 0.13
N THR A 201 -0.74 5.22 0.09
CA THR A 201 -2.14 5.13 0.52
C THR A 201 -2.26 5.30 2.03
N MET A 202 -1.32 4.75 2.81
CA MET A 202 -1.26 4.92 4.26
C MET A 202 -1.14 6.40 4.63
N ALA A 203 -0.23 7.12 3.98
CA ALA A 203 -0.05 8.55 4.19
C ALA A 203 -1.34 9.34 3.90
N ALA A 204 -2.04 9.02 2.81
CA ALA A 204 -3.31 9.65 2.46
C ALA A 204 -4.42 9.35 3.47
N MET A 205 -4.53 8.11 3.94
CA MET A 205 -5.51 7.70 4.97
C MET A 205 -5.26 8.43 6.30
N LEU A 206 -4.02 8.52 6.76
CA LEU A 206 -3.65 9.21 7.99
C LEU A 206 -3.93 10.71 7.92
N ASN A 207 -3.61 11.36 6.80
CA ASN A 207 -3.95 12.77 6.57
C ASN A 207 -5.47 12.99 6.62
N SER A 208 -6.26 12.09 6.06
CA SER A 208 -7.73 12.18 6.12
C SER A 208 -8.27 12.04 7.55
N LEU A 209 -7.65 11.20 8.37
CA LEU A 209 -8.00 11.04 9.78
C LEU A 209 -7.65 12.27 10.62
N GLN A 210 -6.59 13.01 10.26
CA GLN A 210 -6.22 14.25 10.96
C GLN A 210 -7.14 15.43 10.66
N MET A 211 -7.72 15.44 9.45
CA MET A 211 -8.56 16.57 8.98
C MET A 211 -10.03 16.47 9.46
N GLY A 212 -10.44 15.35 10.03
CA GLY A 212 -11.79 15.11 10.58
C GLY A 212 -11.81 15.17 12.09
#